data_70d1a291c9d39a4c831fb503db1e311e
#
_entry.id   70d1a291c9d39a4c831fb503db1e311e
#
_cell.length_a   1.000
_cell.length_b   1.000
_cell.length_c   1.000
_cell.angle_alpha   90.00
_cell.angle_beta   90.00
_cell.angle_gamma   90.00
#
_symmetry.space_group_name_H-M   'P 1'
#
loop_
_entity.id
_entity.type
_entity.pdbx_description
1 polymer ?
#
loop_
_entity_poly.entity_id
_entity_poly.type
_entity_poly.pdbx_seq_one_letter_code
_entity_poly.pdbx_strand_id
1 'polypeptide(L)'
;MAKCEKILISGFSGAGKTSFIRELEFSCPNSVWTFSDLDHLILKGQGAKEVSLLIDTHGWDQFRRWERQSLEGWLKEDGFGVLSLGGGTLSQVIYDLYKPSRKIGFFYLHASFEDCWERLHLESTEARPLIKLGKDGLHRVYEERLKVFSQIPWRLDNLKGGDLSLLAKRFWEQVYPS
;
A
#
# COMPACT_ATOMS: atom_id res chain seq x y z
N MET A 1 -20.32 -14.01 0.80
CA MET A 1 -19.18 -14.06 1.76
C MET A 1 -17.96 -13.42 1.13
N ALA A 2 -17.07 -12.78 1.91
CA ALA A 2 -15.83 -12.20 1.37
C ALA A 2 -14.93 -13.31 0.78
N LYS A 3 -14.26 -13.00 -0.34
CA LYS A 3 -13.33 -13.94 -1.00
C LYS A 3 -12.05 -14.21 -0.21
N CYS A 4 -11.64 -13.26 0.63
CA CYS A 4 -10.42 -13.32 1.44
C CYS A 4 -10.64 -12.66 2.79
N GLU A 5 -9.80 -13.02 3.77
CA GLU A 5 -9.85 -12.48 5.14
C GLU A 5 -8.90 -11.30 5.29
N LYS A 6 -7.78 -11.32 4.57
CA LYS A 6 -6.74 -10.28 4.58
C LYS A 6 -6.57 -9.69 3.19
N ILE A 7 -6.54 -8.39 3.09
CA ILE A 7 -6.34 -7.68 1.83
C ILE A 7 -5.13 -6.76 1.94
N LEU A 8 -4.21 -6.92 1.01
CA LEU A 8 -3.01 -6.11 0.89
C LEU A 8 -3.17 -5.14 -0.28
N ILE A 9 -3.17 -3.84 0.00
CA ILE A 9 -3.24 -2.80 -1.03
C ILE A 9 -1.83 -2.29 -1.29
N SER A 10 -1.34 -2.53 -2.50
CA SER A 10 -0.06 -2.01 -2.99
C SER A 10 -0.27 -0.89 -4.01
N GLY A 11 0.78 -0.17 -4.27
CA GLY A 11 0.80 0.94 -5.22
C GLY A 11 1.99 1.84 -4.95
N PHE A 12 2.40 2.61 -5.95
CA PHE A 12 3.55 3.48 -5.83
C PHE A 12 3.36 4.57 -4.76
N SER A 13 4.44 5.18 -4.30
CA SER A 13 4.38 6.37 -3.45
C SER A 13 3.65 7.50 -4.20
N GLY A 14 2.70 8.17 -3.57
CA GLY A 14 1.85 9.16 -4.25
C GLY A 14 0.65 8.58 -5.02
N ALA A 15 0.46 7.25 -5.06
CA ALA A 15 -0.72 6.66 -5.70
C ALA A 15 -2.04 6.92 -4.96
N GLY A 16 -2.01 7.50 -3.75
CA GLY A 16 -3.21 7.85 -2.98
C GLY A 16 -3.72 6.74 -2.05
N LYS A 17 -2.88 5.76 -1.69
CA LYS A 17 -3.27 4.64 -0.82
C LYS A 17 -3.86 5.06 0.52
N THR A 18 -3.25 6.02 1.20
CA THR A 18 -3.73 6.49 2.51
C THR A 18 -5.13 7.11 2.42
N SER A 19 -5.40 7.91 1.39
CA SER A 19 -6.73 8.48 1.14
C SER A 19 -7.74 7.39 0.77
N PHE A 20 -7.32 6.42 -0.02
CA PHE A 20 -8.16 5.30 -0.41
C PHE A 20 -8.53 4.39 0.78
N ILE A 21 -7.60 4.09 1.68
CA ILE A 21 -7.89 3.34 2.92
C ILE A 21 -8.96 4.05 3.78
N ARG A 22 -8.86 5.37 3.92
CA ARG A 22 -9.88 6.14 4.67
C ARG A 22 -11.26 6.06 4.01
N GLU A 23 -11.31 6.11 2.68
CA GLU A 23 -12.57 5.95 1.93
C GLU A 23 -13.13 4.54 2.06
N LEU A 24 -12.28 3.50 2.05
CA LEU A 24 -12.71 2.13 2.31
C LEU A 24 -13.26 1.94 3.72
N GLU A 25 -12.64 2.54 4.72
CA GLU A 25 -13.10 2.51 6.10
C GLU A 25 -14.48 3.19 6.23
N PHE A 26 -14.64 4.37 5.60
CA PHE A 26 -15.89 5.11 5.61
C PHE A 26 -17.03 4.35 4.89
N SER A 27 -16.73 3.73 3.76
CA SER A 27 -17.70 3.01 2.90
C SER A 27 -17.85 1.52 3.23
N CYS A 28 -17.23 1.07 4.32
CA CYS A 28 -17.21 -0.35 4.67
C CYS A 28 -18.63 -0.90 4.90
N PRO A 29 -19.03 -1.99 4.23
CA PRO A 29 -20.39 -2.51 4.30
C PRO A 29 -20.75 -3.13 5.64
N ASN A 30 -19.76 -3.42 6.48
CA ASN A 30 -19.94 -3.96 7.82
C ASN A 30 -18.73 -3.67 8.73
N SER A 31 -18.93 -3.75 10.04
CA SER A 31 -17.95 -3.40 11.07
C SER A 31 -16.91 -4.50 11.37
N VAL A 32 -16.83 -5.57 10.59
CA VAL A 32 -15.91 -6.67 10.85
C VAL A 32 -14.49 -6.43 10.30
N TRP A 33 -14.34 -5.47 9.39
CA TRP A 33 -13.06 -5.12 8.79
C TRP A 33 -12.27 -4.14 9.64
N THR A 34 -10.99 -4.41 9.79
CA THR A 34 -10.01 -3.48 10.35
C THR A 34 -9.17 -2.87 9.22
N PHE A 35 -8.75 -1.61 9.40
CA PHE A 35 -7.96 -0.87 8.42
C PHE A 35 -6.66 -0.43 9.05
N SER A 36 -5.55 -0.69 8.35
CA SER A 36 -4.21 -0.38 8.85
C SER A 36 -3.30 0.12 7.73
N ASP A 37 -2.28 0.86 8.11
CA ASP A 37 -1.19 1.27 7.23
C ASP A 37 0.12 0.72 7.79
N LEU A 38 0.92 0.06 6.93
CA LEU A 38 2.13 -0.64 7.36
C LEU A 38 3.19 0.33 7.89
N ASP A 39 3.34 1.51 7.26
CA ASP A 39 4.28 2.52 7.72
C ASP A 39 3.89 3.00 9.13
N HIS A 40 2.57 3.16 9.38
CA HIS A 40 2.08 3.52 10.71
C HIS A 40 2.33 2.42 11.77
N LEU A 41 2.15 1.15 11.42
CA LEU A 41 2.44 0.03 12.31
C LEU A 41 3.93 -0.01 12.68
N ILE A 42 4.82 0.22 11.71
CA ILE A 42 6.26 0.29 11.94
C ILE A 42 6.60 1.46 12.86
N LEU A 43 6.09 2.66 12.56
CA LEU A 43 6.34 3.86 13.37
C LEU A 43 5.92 3.66 14.82
N LYS A 44 4.73 3.10 15.04
CA LYS A 44 4.22 2.77 16.38
C LYS A 44 5.12 1.74 17.08
N GLY A 45 5.53 0.69 16.39
CA GLY A 45 6.39 -0.37 16.94
C GLY A 45 7.81 0.12 17.30
N GLN A 46 8.33 1.11 16.56
CA GLN A 46 9.66 1.69 16.80
C GLN A 46 9.64 2.96 17.67
N GLY A 47 8.46 3.45 18.08
CA GLY A 47 8.33 4.71 18.82
C GLY A 47 8.80 5.93 18.05
N ALA A 48 8.74 5.87 16.71
CA ALA A 48 9.21 6.93 15.82
C ALA A 48 8.03 7.74 15.24
N LYS A 49 8.34 8.96 14.79
CA LYS A 49 7.32 9.86 14.22
C LYS A 49 7.32 9.86 12.69
N GLU A 50 8.47 9.55 12.08
CA GLU A 50 8.67 9.66 10.63
C GLU A 50 9.49 8.50 10.07
N VAL A 51 9.09 8.00 8.90
CA VAL A 51 9.79 6.92 8.18
C VAL A 51 11.18 7.36 7.72
N SER A 52 11.32 8.62 7.27
CA SER A 52 12.59 9.21 6.87
C SER A 52 13.63 9.10 7.98
N LEU A 53 13.25 9.46 9.22
CA LEU A 53 14.15 9.39 10.37
C LEU A 53 14.61 7.96 10.67
N LEU A 54 13.71 6.97 10.57
CA LEU A 54 14.07 5.56 10.75
C LEU A 54 15.07 5.09 9.70
N ILE A 55 14.86 5.49 8.44
CA ILE A 55 15.75 5.11 7.33
C ILE A 55 17.10 5.81 7.45
N ASP A 56 17.12 7.11 7.76
CA ASP A 56 18.35 7.89 7.92
C ASP A 56 19.19 7.39 9.11
N THR A 57 18.54 6.90 10.19
CA THR A 57 19.22 6.40 11.38
C THR A 57 19.68 4.95 11.24
N HIS A 58 18.88 4.07 10.66
CA HIS A 58 19.09 2.62 10.69
C HIS A 58 19.34 1.99 9.31
N GLY A 59 19.17 2.76 8.25
CA GLY A 59 19.33 2.31 6.86
C GLY A 59 18.12 1.55 6.31
N TRP A 60 18.13 1.42 4.97
CA TRP A 60 17.06 0.74 4.24
C TRP A 60 16.91 -0.73 4.60
N ASP A 61 18.01 -1.45 4.81
CA ASP A 61 17.99 -2.89 5.12
C ASP A 61 17.24 -3.18 6.42
N GLN A 62 17.48 -2.34 7.44
CA GLN A 62 16.78 -2.48 8.70
C GLN A 62 15.30 -2.10 8.55
N PHE A 63 14.99 -1.05 7.80
CA PHE A 63 13.61 -0.67 7.51
C PHE A 63 12.85 -1.81 6.79
N ARG A 64 13.46 -2.47 5.79
CA ARG A 64 12.88 -3.63 5.10
C ARG A 64 12.64 -4.84 6.01
N ARG A 65 13.48 -5.04 7.05
CA ARG A 65 13.22 -6.07 8.07
C ARG A 65 11.98 -5.73 8.90
N TRP A 66 11.82 -4.47 9.31
CA TRP A 66 10.62 -4.03 10.04
C TRP A 66 9.36 -4.12 9.20
N GLU A 67 9.41 -3.76 7.92
CA GLU A 67 8.28 -3.96 7.00
C GLU A 67 7.84 -5.42 6.96
N ARG A 68 8.80 -6.35 6.80
CA ARG A 68 8.51 -7.78 6.78
C ARG A 68 7.94 -8.26 8.10
N GLN A 69 8.56 -7.93 9.21
CA GLN A 69 8.11 -8.35 10.55
C GLN A 69 6.71 -7.83 10.88
N SER A 70 6.44 -6.56 10.57
CA SER A 70 5.13 -5.95 10.79
C SER A 70 4.05 -6.56 9.89
N LEU A 71 4.37 -6.84 8.62
CA LEU A 71 3.47 -7.54 7.70
C LEU A 71 3.15 -8.95 8.19
N GLU A 72 4.17 -9.73 8.56
CA GLU A 72 4.01 -11.10 9.07
C GLU A 72 3.21 -11.13 10.38
N GLY A 73 3.44 -10.15 11.28
CA GLY A 73 2.66 -10.00 12.51
C GLY A 73 1.20 -9.74 12.21
N TRP A 74 0.92 -8.76 11.36
CA TRP A 74 -0.44 -8.39 10.98
C TRP A 74 -1.20 -9.52 10.26
N LEU A 75 -0.53 -10.29 9.42
CA LEU A 75 -1.14 -11.44 8.74
C LEU A 75 -1.52 -12.59 9.67
N LYS A 76 -0.91 -12.67 10.86
CA LYS A 76 -1.22 -13.69 11.88
C LYS A 76 -2.38 -13.28 12.80
N GLU A 77 -2.78 -12.03 12.80
CA GLU A 77 -3.94 -11.58 13.56
C GLU A 77 -5.21 -12.23 13.00
N ASP A 78 -6.15 -12.56 13.88
CA ASP A 78 -7.44 -13.10 13.46
C ASP A 78 -8.35 -12.02 12.88
N GLY A 79 -9.32 -12.44 12.08
CA GLY A 79 -10.36 -11.58 11.53
C GLY A 79 -10.03 -10.96 10.17
N PHE A 80 -10.96 -10.12 9.70
CA PHE A 80 -10.87 -9.46 8.40
C PHE A 80 -10.07 -8.15 8.50
N GLY A 81 -9.18 -7.93 7.55
CA GLY A 81 -8.38 -6.70 7.56
C GLY A 81 -7.92 -6.25 6.18
N VAL A 82 -7.79 -4.94 6.04
CA VAL A 82 -7.20 -4.27 4.88
C VAL A 82 -5.93 -3.54 5.35
N LEU A 83 -4.80 -3.85 4.71
CA LEU A 83 -3.51 -3.23 5.00
C LEU A 83 -2.97 -2.49 3.78
N SER A 84 -2.73 -1.19 3.95
CA SER A 84 -1.94 -0.42 2.99
C SER A 84 -0.46 -0.76 3.13
N LEU A 85 0.18 -1.17 2.05
CA LEU A 85 1.61 -1.42 2.01
C LEU A 85 2.38 -0.15 1.66
N GLY A 86 3.59 0.01 2.21
CA GLY A 86 4.54 0.99 1.74
C GLY A 86 4.82 0.83 0.24
N GLY A 87 5.13 1.94 -0.45
CA GLY A 87 5.29 1.91 -1.91
C GLY A 87 6.38 0.96 -2.44
N GLY A 88 7.26 0.47 -1.59
CA GLY A 88 8.33 -0.48 -1.95
C GLY A 88 8.28 -1.79 -1.17
N THR A 89 7.26 -2.00 -0.34
CA THR A 89 7.14 -3.20 0.49
C THR A 89 6.88 -4.44 -0.35
N LEU A 90 5.97 -4.36 -1.34
CA LEU A 90 5.65 -5.49 -2.19
C LEU A 90 6.79 -5.74 -3.19
N SER A 91 7.59 -6.75 -2.90
CA SER A 91 8.59 -7.32 -3.80
C SER A 91 8.05 -8.60 -4.45
N GLN A 92 8.75 -9.08 -5.50
CA GLN A 92 8.41 -10.36 -6.13
C GLN A 92 8.41 -11.50 -5.09
N VAL A 93 9.37 -11.51 -4.18
CA VAL A 93 9.46 -12.54 -3.11
C VAL A 93 8.23 -12.53 -2.21
N ILE A 94 7.79 -11.35 -1.77
CA ILE A 94 6.60 -11.23 -0.92
C ILE A 94 5.34 -11.63 -1.69
N TYR A 95 5.22 -11.19 -2.95
CA TYR A 95 4.08 -11.55 -3.78
C TYR A 95 3.99 -13.06 -3.99
N ASP A 96 5.08 -13.71 -4.37
CA ASP A 96 5.12 -15.16 -4.61
C ASP A 96 4.88 -15.99 -3.34
N LEU A 97 5.32 -15.48 -2.18
CA LEU A 97 5.11 -16.13 -0.89
C LEU A 97 3.63 -16.19 -0.49
N TYR A 98 2.89 -15.11 -0.71
CA TYR A 98 1.51 -14.99 -0.22
C TYR A 98 0.44 -15.20 -1.30
N LYS A 99 0.77 -15.06 -2.59
CA LYS A 99 -0.15 -15.25 -3.71
C LYS A 99 -0.90 -16.60 -3.69
N PRO A 100 -0.29 -17.73 -3.26
CA PRO A 100 -1.00 -19.02 -3.20
C PRO A 100 -2.09 -19.08 -2.12
N SER A 101 -2.09 -18.17 -1.16
CA SER A 101 -3.08 -18.17 -0.08
C SER A 101 -4.44 -17.72 -0.58
N ARG A 102 -5.46 -18.56 -0.38
CA ARG A 102 -6.86 -18.17 -0.67
C ARG A 102 -7.43 -17.18 0.35
N LYS A 103 -6.74 -16.96 1.47
CA LYS A 103 -7.16 -16.03 2.53
C LYS A 103 -6.64 -14.62 2.31
N ILE A 104 -5.64 -14.43 1.44
CA ILE A 104 -4.99 -13.16 1.18
C ILE A 104 -5.31 -12.67 -0.22
N GLY A 105 -5.91 -11.48 -0.32
CA GLY A 105 -6.17 -10.78 -1.57
C GLY A 105 -5.14 -9.66 -1.78
N PHE A 106 -4.71 -9.48 -3.03
CA PHE A 106 -3.86 -8.37 -3.44
C PHE A 106 -4.63 -7.41 -4.32
N PHE A 107 -4.60 -6.13 -3.98
CA PHE A 107 -5.11 -5.04 -4.81
C PHE A 107 -3.96 -4.12 -5.21
N TYR A 108 -3.95 -3.71 -6.45
CA TYR A 108 -3.04 -2.69 -6.97
C TYR A 108 -3.79 -1.39 -7.20
N LEU A 109 -3.52 -0.38 -6.39
CA LEU A 109 -3.98 0.98 -6.62
C LEU A 109 -3.00 1.66 -7.58
N HIS A 110 -3.38 1.74 -8.84
CA HIS A 110 -2.58 2.33 -9.90
C HIS A 110 -2.84 3.83 -10.01
N ALA A 111 -1.77 4.59 -10.17
CA ALA A 111 -1.77 5.97 -10.65
C ALA A 111 -0.61 6.13 -11.63
N SER A 112 -0.72 7.06 -12.58
CA SER A 112 0.38 7.35 -13.50
C SER A 112 1.61 7.85 -12.75
N PHE A 113 2.79 7.73 -13.34
CA PHE A 113 4.00 8.29 -12.75
C PHE A 113 3.87 9.80 -12.53
N GLU A 114 3.30 10.50 -13.50
CA GLU A 114 3.08 11.95 -13.46
C GLU A 114 2.18 12.34 -12.30
N ASP A 115 1.06 11.63 -12.11
CA ASP A 115 0.15 11.87 -10.98
C ASP A 115 0.85 11.60 -9.63
N CYS A 116 1.64 10.55 -9.55
CA CYS A 116 2.43 10.24 -8.35
C CYS A 116 3.47 11.32 -8.08
N TRP A 117 4.19 11.74 -9.13
CA TRP A 117 5.21 12.79 -9.02
C TRP A 117 4.62 14.12 -8.56
N GLU A 118 3.53 14.57 -9.16
CA GLU A 118 2.85 15.81 -8.76
C GLU A 118 2.39 15.75 -7.30
N ARG A 119 1.72 14.68 -6.88
CA ARG A 119 1.24 14.52 -5.50
C ARG A 119 2.38 14.49 -4.49
N LEU A 120 3.49 13.84 -4.83
CA LEU A 120 4.67 13.80 -3.96
C LEU A 120 5.30 15.18 -3.76
N HIS A 121 5.21 16.09 -4.74
CA HIS A 121 5.76 17.45 -4.63
C HIS A 121 4.81 18.43 -3.93
N LEU A 122 3.50 18.14 -3.91
CA LEU A 122 2.52 18.94 -3.15
C LEU A 122 2.58 18.64 -1.65
N GLU A 123 3.06 17.46 -1.27
CA GLU A 123 3.29 17.08 0.12
C GLU A 123 4.73 17.48 0.53
N SER A 124 4.96 17.77 1.82
CA SER A 124 6.28 18.21 2.27
C SER A 124 7.36 17.19 1.90
N THR A 125 8.39 17.67 1.20
CA THR A 125 9.48 16.85 0.63
C THR A 125 10.37 16.18 1.67
N GLU A 126 10.38 16.69 2.91
CA GLU A 126 11.24 16.19 3.99
C GLU A 126 10.89 14.79 4.49
N ALA A 127 9.61 14.41 4.39
CA ALA A 127 9.13 13.11 4.90
C ALA A 127 9.32 11.92 3.94
N ARG A 128 9.86 12.13 2.71
CA ARG A 128 9.89 11.07 1.68
C ARG A 128 11.27 10.87 1.06
N PRO A 129 12.03 9.85 1.52
CA PRO A 129 13.40 9.59 1.07
C PRO A 129 13.56 9.43 -0.46
N LEU A 130 12.54 8.89 -1.14
CA LEU A 130 12.59 8.65 -2.58
C LEU A 130 12.63 9.92 -3.44
N ILE A 131 12.15 11.05 -2.96
CA ILE A 131 12.18 12.33 -3.71
C ILE A 131 13.63 12.79 -3.95
N LYS A 132 14.55 12.43 -3.05
CA LYS A 132 15.99 12.73 -3.18
C LYS A 132 16.62 12.15 -4.47
N LEU A 133 15.97 11.16 -5.12
CA LEU A 133 16.42 10.55 -6.38
C LEU A 133 16.18 11.44 -7.62
N GLY A 134 15.42 12.52 -7.48
CA GLY A 134 14.97 13.33 -8.61
C GLY A 134 13.95 12.59 -9.50
N LYS A 135 13.43 13.29 -10.53
CA LYS A 135 12.35 12.76 -11.38
C LYS A 135 12.76 11.48 -12.11
N ASP A 136 13.94 11.49 -12.75
CA ASP A 136 14.41 10.34 -13.54
C ASP A 136 14.74 9.13 -12.67
N GLY A 137 15.33 9.35 -11.50
CA GLY A 137 15.62 8.28 -10.54
C GLY A 137 14.33 7.66 -10.01
N LEU A 138 13.34 8.49 -9.66
CA LEU A 138 12.06 8.02 -9.19
C LEU A 138 11.27 7.29 -10.28
N HIS A 139 11.36 7.74 -11.54
CA HIS A 139 10.73 7.07 -12.68
C HIS A 139 11.28 5.66 -12.88
N ARG A 140 12.60 5.48 -12.78
CA ARG A 140 13.22 4.13 -12.85
C ARG A 140 12.69 3.21 -11.74
N VAL A 141 12.57 3.72 -10.51
CA VAL A 141 12.00 2.94 -9.40
C VAL A 141 10.53 2.62 -9.64
N TYR A 142 9.76 3.54 -10.25
CA TYR A 142 8.37 3.30 -10.63
C TYR A 142 8.25 2.15 -11.63
N GLU A 143 9.01 2.19 -12.72
CA GLU A 143 9.02 1.15 -13.75
C GLU A 143 9.41 -0.23 -13.19
N GLU A 144 10.39 -0.28 -12.29
CA GLU A 144 10.78 -1.53 -11.64
C GLU A 144 9.64 -2.12 -10.78
N ARG A 145 8.94 -1.29 -10.03
CA ARG A 145 7.82 -1.75 -9.20
C ARG A 145 6.62 -2.17 -10.03
N LEU A 146 6.40 -1.57 -11.20
CA LEU A 146 5.35 -1.99 -12.12
C LEU A 146 5.47 -3.46 -12.52
N LYS A 147 6.68 -4.02 -12.60
CA LYS A 147 6.91 -5.44 -12.94
C LYS A 147 6.21 -6.39 -11.97
N VAL A 148 6.12 -6.03 -10.70
CA VAL A 148 5.40 -6.79 -9.68
C VAL A 148 3.93 -6.39 -9.63
N PHE A 149 3.64 -5.09 -9.61
CA PHE A 149 2.27 -4.59 -9.51
C PHE A 149 1.38 -5.04 -10.66
N SER A 150 1.92 -5.13 -11.89
CA SER A 150 1.19 -5.60 -13.07
C SER A 150 0.76 -7.08 -13.01
N GLN A 151 1.33 -7.86 -12.10
CA GLN A 151 0.94 -9.25 -11.88
C GLN A 151 -0.28 -9.38 -10.96
N ILE A 152 -0.68 -8.31 -10.29
CA ILE A 152 -1.83 -8.31 -9.38
C ILE A 152 -3.11 -8.26 -10.20
N PRO A 153 -4.01 -9.25 -10.06
CA PRO A 153 -5.20 -9.36 -10.90
C PRO A 153 -6.25 -8.28 -10.58
N TRP A 154 -6.27 -7.76 -9.34
CA TRP A 154 -7.23 -6.76 -8.91
C TRP A 154 -6.59 -5.37 -8.94
N ARG A 155 -6.79 -4.68 -10.04
CA ARG A 155 -6.28 -3.33 -10.29
C ARG A 155 -7.41 -2.30 -10.21
N LEU A 156 -7.14 -1.21 -9.51
CA LEU A 156 -8.00 -0.03 -9.42
C LEU A 156 -7.20 1.19 -9.90
N ASP A 157 -7.73 1.91 -10.89
CA ASP A 157 -7.07 3.09 -11.46
C ASP A 157 -7.51 4.36 -10.74
N ASN A 158 -6.61 4.93 -9.94
CA ASN A 158 -6.80 6.20 -9.24
C ASN A 158 -6.31 7.36 -10.12
N LEU A 159 -7.12 7.71 -11.10
CA LEU A 159 -6.84 8.80 -12.04
C LEU A 159 -6.95 10.17 -11.36
N LYS A 160 -6.25 11.17 -11.91
CA LYS A 160 -6.34 12.57 -11.46
C LYS A 160 -7.78 13.06 -11.59
N GLY A 161 -8.33 13.59 -10.48
CA GLY A 161 -9.74 14.01 -10.42
C GLY A 161 -10.74 12.86 -10.33
N GLY A 162 -10.27 11.61 -10.16
CA GLY A 162 -11.13 10.45 -9.99
C GLY A 162 -11.87 10.45 -8.65
N ASP A 163 -13.02 9.79 -8.64
CA ASP A 163 -13.87 9.64 -7.46
C ASP A 163 -13.43 8.42 -6.64
N LEU A 164 -12.88 8.65 -5.45
CA LEU A 164 -12.46 7.59 -4.53
C LEU A 164 -13.65 6.77 -4.03
N SER A 165 -14.84 7.34 -3.93
CA SER A 165 -16.02 6.60 -3.50
C SER A 165 -16.45 5.55 -4.53
N LEU A 166 -16.32 5.88 -5.81
CA LEU A 166 -16.55 4.93 -6.90
C LEU A 166 -15.49 3.81 -6.90
N LEU A 167 -14.24 4.13 -6.62
CA LEU A 167 -13.18 3.13 -6.48
C LEU A 167 -13.42 2.22 -5.28
N ALA A 168 -13.84 2.76 -4.15
CA ALA A 168 -14.19 1.99 -2.96
C ALA A 168 -15.37 1.05 -3.22
N LYS A 169 -16.40 1.51 -3.94
CA LYS A 169 -17.50 0.66 -4.37
C LYS A 169 -17.03 -0.52 -5.21
N ARG A 170 -16.20 -0.28 -6.24
CA ARG A 170 -15.62 -1.34 -7.07
C ARG A 170 -14.75 -2.32 -6.28
N PHE A 171 -14.01 -1.83 -5.30
CA PHE A 171 -13.24 -2.66 -4.39
C PHE A 171 -14.15 -3.62 -3.63
N TRP A 172 -15.22 -3.11 -2.99
CA TRP A 172 -16.14 -3.94 -2.23
C TRP A 172 -16.92 -4.94 -3.08
N GLU A 173 -17.26 -4.59 -4.32
CA GLU A 173 -17.87 -5.51 -5.29
C GLU A 173 -16.93 -6.68 -5.64
N GLN A 174 -15.63 -6.47 -5.68
CA GLN A 174 -14.65 -7.53 -5.90
C GLN A 174 -14.45 -8.40 -4.67
N VAL A 175 -14.49 -7.81 -3.47
CA VAL A 175 -14.36 -8.52 -2.19
C VAL A 175 -15.62 -9.34 -1.89
N TYR A 176 -16.80 -8.81 -2.20
CA TYR A 176 -18.11 -9.44 -2.02
C TYR A 176 -18.81 -9.63 -3.37
N PRO A 177 -18.37 -10.57 -4.19
CA PRO A 177 -19.06 -10.84 -5.45
C PRO A 177 -20.47 -11.35 -5.19
N SER A 178 -21.40 -10.93 -6.05
CA SER A 178 -22.81 -11.38 -6.05
C SER A 178 -22.94 -12.88 -6.23
#